data_fdd82fb0fe846ad1e3844ca3c507bc9d
#
_entry.id   fdd82fb0fe846ad1e3844ca3c507bc9d
#
_cell.length_a   1.000
_cell.length_b   1.000
_cell.length_c   1.000
_cell.angle_alpha   90.00
_cell.angle_beta   90.00
_cell.angle_gamma   90.00
#
_symmetry.space_group_name_H-M   'P 1'
#
loop_
_entity.id
_entity.type
_entity.pdbx_description
1 polymer ?
#
loop_
_entity_poly.entity_id
_entity_poly.type
_entity_poly.pdbx_seq_one_letter_code
_entity_poly.pdbx_strand_id
1 'polypeptide(L)'
;MAVNHLRSALKEDRFICSAELVLGRDHTVPQTEDFVRDASNEPDGIKVISLTDLPSGGPALPPEAFVPFVLEHGLTPVPHLTGKDGNRSFIEARLHGFAHMGAENVLALTGDVQHRGFQGEAKRVYDLDSVLILWLIQALREGISYKMGPRDVQTTPFDFFPGAVVSPYKCSEADQMMQLYKLELKVLLGAQFIITQLGYNLRKLYELKQYMDREGLGHVPVLANIYVATATIAKMMRAGDISGCVAPKTLIQSLDGAKKAQRLERAALMVAAVRDLGFAGAHIGGFGLKHGDFMKILELAAEVGEGWRDRLDELIFTEPDEFYLLSEGSDGLS
;
A
#
# COMPACT_ATOMS: atom_id res chain seq x y z
N MET A 1 10.60 23.63 -1.05
CA MET A 1 9.85 22.41 -0.69
C MET A 1 10.59 21.23 -1.29
N ALA A 2 10.68 20.11 -0.58
CA ALA A 2 11.24 18.88 -1.14
C ALA A 2 10.37 18.41 -2.33
N VAL A 3 10.97 17.71 -3.29
CA VAL A 3 10.23 17.16 -4.43
C VAL A 3 9.34 16.00 -3.96
N ASN A 4 8.05 16.04 -4.27
CA ASN A 4 7.17 14.89 -4.10
C ASN A 4 7.34 13.93 -5.29
N HIS A 5 8.24 12.95 -5.14
CA HIS A 5 8.59 11.99 -6.20
C HIS A 5 7.40 11.15 -6.65
N LEU A 6 6.49 10.78 -5.72
CA LEU A 6 5.28 10.02 -6.06
C LEU A 6 4.35 10.86 -6.95
N ARG A 7 3.95 12.03 -6.47
CA ARG A 7 3.03 12.93 -7.19
C ARG A 7 3.58 13.34 -8.55
N SER A 8 4.88 13.62 -8.63
CA SER A 8 5.55 14.00 -9.89
C SER A 8 5.55 12.85 -10.88
N ALA A 9 5.96 11.63 -10.47
CA ALA A 9 5.98 10.48 -11.35
C ALA A 9 4.58 10.13 -11.89
N LEU A 10 3.56 10.13 -11.01
CA LEU A 10 2.19 9.82 -11.41
C LEU A 10 1.58 10.88 -12.34
N LYS A 11 1.93 12.16 -12.19
CA LYS A 11 1.50 13.23 -13.10
C LYS A 11 2.17 13.15 -14.48
N GLU A 12 3.38 12.61 -14.53
CA GLU A 12 4.17 12.44 -15.76
C GLU A 12 3.95 11.07 -16.41
N ASP A 13 3.00 10.27 -15.88
CA ASP A 13 2.72 8.89 -16.31
C ASP A 13 3.98 8.00 -16.33
N ARG A 14 4.87 8.21 -15.35
CA ARG A 14 6.09 7.42 -15.19
C ARG A 14 5.88 6.32 -14.16
N PHE A 15 6.25 5.09 -14.55
CA PHE A 15 6.23 3.96 -13.62
C PHE A 15 7.13 4.22 -12.41
N ILE A 16 6.59 4.09 -11.19
CA ILE A 16 7.33 4.34 -9.95
C ILE A 16 7.30 3.16 -9.01
N CYS A 17 8.43 2.89 -8.36
CA CYS A 17 8.51 1.91 -7.29
C CYS A 17 8.60 2.60 -5.93
N SER A 18 7.82 2.12 -4.97
CA SER A 18 7.87 2.54 -3.57
C SER A 18 8.23 1.38 -2.67
N ALA A 19 8.91 1.66 -1.55
CA ALA A 19 9.20 0.68 -0.53
C ALA A 19 8.25 0.82 0.65
N GLU A 20 7.66 -0.29 1.10
CA GLU A 20 6.92 -0.36 2.35
C GLU A 20 7.86 -0.72 3.50
N LEU A 21 8.00 0.17 4.46
CA LEU A 21 8.70 -0.09 5.71
C LEU A 21 7.71 -0.40 6.81
N VAL A 22 7.71 -1.65 7.25
CA VAL A 22 6.85 -2.12 8.34
C VAL A 22 7.45 -1.62 9.65
N LEU A 23 6.84 -0.59 10.21
CA LEU A 23 7.26 -0.01 11.48
C LEU A 23 6.94 -0.98 12.62
N GLY A 24 7.90 -1.17 13.49
CA GLY A 24 7.75 -1.94 14.71
C GLY A 24 7.94 -1.07 15.94
N ARG A 25 8.47 -1.66 17.00
CA ARG A 25 8.86 -0.93 18.21
C ARG A 25 10.29 -0.38 18.06
N ASP A 26 10.83 0.21 19.11
CA ASP A 26 12.16 0.82 19.20
C ASP A 26 13.28 -0.02 18.57
N HIS A 27 13.24 -1.34 18.69
CA HIS A 27 14.24 -2.25 18.12
C HIS A 27 14.29 -2.26 16.59
N THR A 28 13.27 -1.73 15.90
CA THR A 28 13.23 -1.62 14.43
C THR A 28 13.76 -0.29 13.90
N VAL A 29 14.02 0.68 14.77
CA VAL A 29 14.48 2.04 14.38
C VAL A 29 15.74 1.99 13.54
N PRO A 30 16.83 1.30 13.96
CA PRO A 30 18.08 1.30 13.18
C PRO A 30 17.88 0.76 11.75
N GLN A 31 17.07 -0.28 11.58
CA GLN A 31 16.81 -0.87 10.27
C GLN A 31 16.05 0.08 9.34
N THR A 32 15.08 0.81 9.89
CA THR A 32 14.31 1.81 9.15
C THR A 32 15.20 2.99 8.73
N GLU A 33 16.02 3.50 9.66
CA GLU A 33 16.95 4.59 9.37
C GLU A 33 18.01 4.18 8.36
N ASP A 34 18.61 3.00 8.50
CA ASP A 34 19.63 2.50 7.56
C ASP A 34 19.02 2.37 6.15
N PHE A 35 17.80 1.85 6.03
CA PHE A 35 17.11 1.79 4.74
C PHE A 35 16.95 3.18 4.11
N VAL A 36 16.51 4.18 4.88
CA VAL A 36 16.31 5.55 4.40
C VAL A 36 17.64 6.18 3.96
N ARG A 37 18.72 6.00 4.73
CA ARG A 37 20.07 6.48 4.37
C ARG A 37 20.57 5.81 3.08
N ASP A 38 20.44 4.49 2.96
CA ASP A 38 20.85 3.75 1.77
C ASP A 38 20.08 4.22 0.54
N ALA A 39 18.73 4.37 0.65
CA ALA A 39 17.89 4.84 -0.42
C ALA A 39 18.18 6.29 -0.85
N SER A 40 18.60 7.15 0.08
CA SER A 40 18.99 8.53 -0.24
C SER A 40 20.29 8.62 -1.04
N ASN A 41 21.21 7.68 -0.81
CA ASN A 41 22.51 7.62 -1.48
C ASN A 41 22.44 7.01 -2.90
N GLU A 42 21.32 6.41 -3.29
CA GLU A 42 21.15 5.76 -4.60
C GLU A 42 20.36 6.68 -5.55
N PRO A 43 20.99 7.33 -6.55
CA PRO A 43 20.29 8.32 -7.41
C PRO A 43 19.09 7.75 -8.16
N ASP A 44 19.21 6.56 -8.72
CA ASP A 44 18.18 5.89 -9.54
C ASP A 44 17.37 4.86 -8.72
N GLY A 45 17.47 4.92 -7.39
CA GLY A 45 16.83 3.97 -6.49
C GLY A 45 15.41 4.35 -6.08
N ILE A 46 14.94 3.69 -5.02
CA ILE A 46 13.64 3.96 -4.40
C ILE A 46 13.62 5.37 -3.79
N LYS A 47 12.68 6.21 -4.23
CA LYS A 47 12.52 7.58 -3.72
C LYS A 47 11.24 7.77 -2.90
N VAL A 48 10.34 6.78 -2.89
CA VAL A 48 9.06 6.83 -2.18
C VAL A 48 9.06 5.79 -1.07
N ILE A 49 8.90 6.25 0.17
CA ILE A 49 8.94 5.44 1.38
C ILE A 49 7.57 5.43 2.04
N SER A 50 6.92 4.29 2.03
CA SER A 50 5.64 4.06 2.71
C SER A 50 5.90 3.61 4.14
N LEU A 51 5.25 4.25 5.10
CA LEU A 51 5.45 4.05 6.54
C LEU A 51 4.17 3.51 7.14
N THR A 52 4.18 2.25 7.62
CA THR A 52 2.97 1.60 8.14
C THR A 52 2.50 2.22 9.45
N ASP A 53 1.19 2.19 9.68
CA ASP A 53 0.54 2.63 10.92
C ASP A 53 -0.04 1.44 11.67
N LEU A 54 0.54 1.07 12.80
CA LEU A 54 0.11 -0.03 13.67
C LEU A 54 -0.14 -1.35 12.89
N PRO A 55 0.86 -1.86 12.15
CA PRO A 55 0.71 -3.02 11.28
C PRO A 55 0.25 -4.26 12.04
N SER A 56 -0.59 -5.07 11.42
CA SER A 56 -1.21 -6.27 12.02
C SER A 56 -1.93 -5.99 13.34
N GLY A 57 -2.37 -4.75 13.55
CA GLY A 57 -3.10 -4.34 14.75
C GLY A 57 -2.26 -4.28 16.04
N GLY A 58 -0.96 -4.47 15.96
CA GLY A 58 -0.07 -4.42 17.11
C GLY A 58 0.47 -3.01 17.42
N PRO A 59 0.90 -2.72 18.67
CA PRO A 59 1.56 -1.48 19.00
C PRO A 59 2.92 -1.37 18.28
N ALA A 60 3.11 -0.25 17.59
CA ALA A 60 4.31 0.07 16.85
C ALA A 60 4.62 1.57 16.99
N LEU A 61 5.80 2.00 16.54
CA LEU A 61 6.08 3.43 16.38
C LEU A 61 5.14 3.99 15.30
N PRO A 62 4.55 5.17 15.53
CA PRO A 62 3.70 5.80 14.55
C PRO A 62 4.54 6.36 13.38
N PRO A 63 3.99 6.48 12.18
CA PRO A 63 4.72 7.01 11.02
C PRO A 63 5.26 8.42 11.23
N GLU A 64 4.65 9.22 12.11
CA GLU A 64 5.12 10.56 12.52
C GLU A 64 6.57 10.54 13.03
N ALA A 65 7.02 9.44 13.60
CA ALA A 65 8.40 9.30 14.10
C ALA A 65 9.44 9.34 12.97
N PHE A 66 9.07 9.01 11.75
CA PHE A 66 10.00 8.88 10.62
C PHE A 66 9.74 9.86 9.47
N VAL A 67 8.58 10.50 9.40
CA VAL A 67 8.25 11.45 8.33
C VAL A 67 9.32 12.55 8.18
N PRO A 68 9.75 13.25 9.25
CA PRO A 68 10.81 14.27 9.14
C PRO A 68 12.12 13.67 8.65
N PHE A 69 12.50 12.52 9.16
CA PHE A 69 13.75 11.85 8.79
C PHE A 69 13.79 11.47 7.30
N VAL A 70 12.68 10.94 6.74
CA VAL A 70 12.56 10.63 5.31
C VAL A 70 12.69 11.91 4.46
N LEU A 71 12.02 12.99 4.87
CA LEU A 71 12.08 14.29 4.16
C LEU A 71 13.47 14.92 4.20
N GLU A 72 14.16 14.87 5.33
CA GLU A 72 15.52 15.38 5.50
C GLU A 72 16.53 14.66 4.57
N HIS A 73 16.26 13.40 4.22
CA HIS A 73 17.06 12.62 3.28
C HIS A 73 16.63 12.80 1.80
N GLY A 74 15.76 13.77 1.50
CA GLY A 74 15.32 14.06 0.14
C GLY A 74 14.37 13.00 -0.46
N LEU A 75 13.80 12.13 0.37
CA LEU A 75 12.85 11.10 -0.05
C LEU A 75 11.40 11.54 0.21
N THR A 76 10.47 10.85 -0.38
CA THR A 76 9.03 11.17 -0.28
C THR A 76 8.35 10.19 0.67
N PRO A 77 7.89 10.62 1.86
CA PRO A 77 7.13 9.76 2.75
C PRO A 77 5.68 9.58 2.27
N VAL A 78 5.14 8.38 2.49
CA VAL A 78 3.72 8.05 2.39
C VAL A 78 3.29 7.47 3.73
N PRO A 79 3.02 8.30 4.75
CA PRO A 79 2.53 7.80 6.02
C PRO A 79 1.15 7.15 5.85
N HIS A 80 0.98 5.98 6.43
CA HIS A 80 -0.33 5.36 6.58
C HIS A 80 -1.11 6.05 7.71
N LEU A 81 -2.42 6.10 7.58
CA LEU A 81 -3.32 6.64 8.59
C LEU A 81 -4.50 5.70 8.76
N THR A 82 -4.55 5.00 9.90
CA THR A 82 -5.62 4.04 10.21
C THR A 82 -6.71 4.65 11.09
N GLY A 83 -7.97 4.33 10.78
CA GLY A 83 -9.12 4.80 11.55
C GLY A 83 -9.49 3.94 12.78
N LYS A 84 -8.87 2.75 12.91
CA LYS A 84 -9.30 1.73 13.90
C LYS A 84 -9.15 2.14 15.36
N ASP A 85 -8.11 2.90 15.72
CA ASP A 85 -7.74 3.19 17.11
C ASP A 85 -8.03 4.63 17.54
N GLY A 86 -8.32 5.53 16.58
CA GLY A 86 -8.57 6.94 16.82
C GLY A 86 -10.00 7.36 16.52
N ASN A 87 -10.53 8.28 17.32
CA ASN A 87 -11.75 8.99 16.94
C ASN A 87 -11.44 10.10 15.92
N ARG A 88 -12.48 10.72 15.33
CA ARG A 88 -12.32 11.76 14.30
C ARG A 88 -11.42 12.91 14.71
N SER A 89 -11.49 13.36 15.97
CA SER A 89 -10.65 14.47 16.44
C SER A 89 -9.18 14.08 16.51
N PHE A 90 -8.89 12.84 16.88
CA PHE A 90 -7.53 12.31 16.88
C PHE A 90 -6.99 12.14 15.45
N ILE A 91 -7.81 11.62 14.54
CA ILE A 91 -7.45 11.48 13.11
C ILE A 91 -7.19 12.85 12.47
N GLU A 92 -8.05 13.84 12.74
CA GLU A 92 -7.86 15.22 12.28
C GLU A 92 -6.56 15.82 12.82
N ALA A 93 -6.28 15.66 14.11
CA ALA A 93 -5.05 16.15 14.72
C ALA A 93 -3.79 15.52 14.08
N ARG A 94 -3.81 14.22 13.73
CA ARG A 94 -2.72 13.56 13.02
C ARG A 94 -2.53 14.12 11.60
N LEU A 95 -3.61 14.41 10.88
CA LEU A 95 -3.54 15.05 9.56
C LEU A 95 -2.90 16.45 9.67
N HIS A 96 -3.28 17.26 10.66
CA HIS A 96 -2.59 18.52 10.92
C HIS A 96 -1.10 18.31 11.24
N GLY A 97 -0.76 17.27 11.99
CA GLY A 97 0.61 16.88 12.28
C GLY A 97 1.39 16.54 11.01
N PHE A 98 0.85 15.70 10.13
CA PHE A 98 1.47 15.36 8.84
C PHE A 98 1.70 16.60 7.98
N ALA A 99 0.70 17.47 7.85
CA ALA A 99 0.83 18.72 7.12
C ALA A 99 1.93 19.63 7.70
N HIS A 100 1.99 19.75 9.04
CA HIS A 100 3.01 20.54 9.73
C HIS A 100 4.43 19.99 9.52
N MET A 101 4.58 18.67 9.49
CA MET A 101 5.86 17.98 9.16
C MET A 101 6.24 18.10 7.68
N GLY A 102 5.33 18.52 6.80
CA GLY A 102 5.57 18.64 5.37
C GLY A 102 5.26 17.36 4.56
N ALA A 103 4.54 16.40 5.14
CA ALA A 103 4.05 15.24 4.39
C ALA A 103 2.86 15.65 3.53
N GLU A 104 3.02 15.53 2.21
CA GLU A 104 1.93 15.79 1.26
C GLU A 104 1.07 14.52 1.03
N ASN A 105 1.69 13.35 1.04
CA ASN A 105 0.99 12.09 0.79
C ASN A 105 0.45 11.51 2.10
N VAL A 106 -0.74 10.90 2.03
CA VAL A 106 -1.32 10.13 3.14
C VAL A 106 -2.05 8.93 2.56
N LEU A 107 -1.79 7.72 3.05
CA LEU A 107 -2.54 6.53 2.67
C LEU A 107 -3.64 6.26 3.70
N ALA A 108 -4.90 6.49 3.30
CA ALA A 108 -6.07 6.33 4.16
C ALA A 108 -6.49 4.86 4.28
N LEU A 109 -6.49 4.33 5.51
CA LEU A 109 -6.77 2.94 5.82
C LEU A 109 -7.86 2.80 6.90
N THR A 110 -8.65 1.75 6.84
CA THR A 110 -9.53 1.38 7.95
C THR A 110 -8.71 0.82 9.12
N GLY A 111 -7.71 0.02 8.81
CA GLY A 111 -6.82 -0.64 9.76
C GLY A 111 -7.30 -2.03 10.17
N ASP A 112 -6.36 -2.87 10.59
CA ASP A 112 -6.59 -4.25 11.02
C ASP A 112 -7.07 -4.31 12.46
N VAL A 113 -7.90 -5.32 12.74
CA VAL A 113 -8.36 -5.59 14.11
C VAL A 113 -7.17 -5.95 14.99
N GLN A 114 -7.02 -5.25 16.11
CA GLN A 114 -6.01 -5.60 17.10
C GLN A 114 -6.43 -6.87 17.86
N HIS A 115 -5.55 -7.87 17.85
CA HIS A 115 -5.81 -9.14 18.51
C HIS A 115 -5.29 -9.18 19.94
N ARG A 116 -4.17 -8.52 20.24
CA ARG A 116 -3.57 -8.49 21.59
C ARG A 116 -2.75 -7.23 21.82
N GLY A 117 -2.98 -6.56 22.95
CA GLY A 117 -2.12 -5.51 23.49
C GLY A 117 -1.40 -5.97 24.76
N PHE A 118 -0.71 -5.04 25.42
CA PHE A 118 -0.19 -5.28 26.76
C PHE A 118 -1.36 -5.43 27.75
N GLN A 119 -1.44 -6.57 28.42
CA GLN A 119 -2.52 -6.91 29.37
C GLN A 119 -3.95 -6.90 28.77
N GLY A 120 -4.13 -7.42 27.55
CA GLY A 120 -5.45 -7.63 26.97
C GLY A 120 -5.60 -7.07 25.56
N GLU A 121 -6.86 -6.88 25.15
CA GLU A 121 -7.20 -6.31 23.85
C GLU A 121 -7.48 -4.81 23.98
N ALA A 122 -6.93 -4.00 23.07
CA ALA A 122 -7.31 -2.61 22.97
C ALA A 122 -8.73 -2.47 22.41
N LYS A 123 -9.50 -1.52 22.95
CA LYS A 123 -10.84 -1.23 22.46
C LYS A 123 -10.76 -0.57 21.07
N ARG A 124 -11.55 -1.09 20.16
CA ARG A 124 -11.69 -0.55 18.81
C ARG A 124 -12.54 0.71 18.85
N VAL A 125 -12.19 1.70 18.05
CA VAL A 125 -12.92 2.98 17.94
C VAL A 125 -13.73 3.03 16.65
N TYR A 126 -13.07 2.90 15.49
CA TYR A 126 -13.69 2.95 14.16
C TYR A 126 -14.71 4.10 13.98
N ASP A 127 -14.42 5.28 14.53
CA ASP A 127 -15.25 6.47 14.29
C ASP A 127 -15.20 6.89 12.80
N LEU A 128 -14.03 6.74 12.17
CA LEU A 128 -13.83 6.90 10.74
C LEU A 128 -13.23 5.63 10.14
N ASP A 129 -13.76 5.17 9.00
CA ASP A 129 -13.11 4.20 8.13
C ASP A 129 -12.30 4.91 7.04
N SER A 130 -11.65 4.16 6.15
CA SER A 130 -10.84 4.74 5.08
C SER A 130 -11.60 5.67 4.13
N VAL A 131 -12.90 5.44 3.93
CA VAL A 131 -13.77 6.29 3.10
C VAL A 131 -14.01 7.63 3.78
N LEU A 132 -14.33 7.60 5.08
CA LEU A 132 -14.56 8.81 5.87
C LEU A 132 -13.26 9.59 6.16
N ILE A 133 -12.11 8.92 6.25
CA ILE A 133 -10.81 9.60 6.33
C ILE A 133 -10.53 10.39 5.04
N LEU A 134 -10.82 9.83 3.87
CA LEU A 134 -10.68 10.57 2.60
C LEU A 134 -11.60 11.79 2.54
N TRP A 135 -12.86 11.64 2.99
CA TRP A 135 -13.79 12.76 3.12
C TRP A 135 -13.22 13.86 4.02
N LEU A 136 -12.64 13.50 5.18
CA LEU A 136 -12.00 14.47 6.09
C LEU A 136 -10.79 15.14 5.44
N ILE A 137 -9.94 14.39 4.73
CA ILE A 137 -8.81 14.95 3.98
C ILE A 137 -9.30 15.95 2.92
N GLN A 138 -10.38 15.63 2.19
CA GLN A 138 -10.95 16.55 1.21
C GLN A 138 -11.47 17.83 1.86
N ALA A 139 -12.13 17.73 3.01
CA ALA A 139 -12.57 18.90 3.77
C ALA A 139 -11.39 19.76 4.23
N LEU A 140 -10.29 19.16 4.69
CA LEU A 140 -9.07 19.88 5.09
C LEU A 140 -8.36 20.54 3.90
N ARG A 141 -8.45 19.97 2.70
CA ARG A 141 -7.93 20.61 1.48
C ARG A 141 -8.66 21.88 1.11
N GLU A 142 -9.93 22.00 1.49
CA GLU A 142 -10.77 23.18 1.27
C GLU A 142 -10.73 24.15 2.45
N GLY A 143 -10.31 23.66 3.61
CA GLY A 143 -10.37 24.34 4.89
C GLY A 143 -11.69 24.14 5.62
N ILE A 144 -11.60 23.71 6.87
CA ILE A 144 -12.77 23.44 7.72
C ILE A 144 -13.11 24.68 8.55
N SER A 145 -14.38 25.06 8.54
CA SER A 145 -14.90 26.11 9.43
C SER A 145 -15.43 25.49 10.73
N TYR A 146 -15.05 26.07 11.85
CA TYR A 146 -15.52 25.64 13.18
C TYR A 146 -15.71 26.82 14.12
N LYS A 147 -16.50 26.61 15.17
CA LYS A 147 -16.75 27.62 16.22
C LYS A 147 -15.65 27.57 17.29
N MET A 148 -15.02 28.69 17.56
CA MET A 148 -14.16 28.93 18.72
C MET A 148 -14.75 29.98 19.61
N GLY A 149 -15.61 29.60 20.55
CA GLY A 149 -16.46 30.50 21.31
C GLY A 149 -17.45 31.21 20.37
N PRO A 150 -17.52 32.57 20.42
CA PRO A 150 -18.40 33.34 19.54
C PRO A 150 -17.85 33.55 18.11
N ARG A 151 -16.60 33.10 17.82
CA ARG A 151 -15.93 33.35 16.54
C ARG A 151 -16.01 32.14 15.64
N ASP A 152 -16.22 32.39 14.35
CA ASP A 152 -15.98 31.40 13.30
C ASP A 152 -14.50 31.45 12.92
N VAL A 153 -13.85 30.31 12.94
CA VAL A 153 -12.45 30.12 12.55
C VAL A 153 -12.40 29.10 11.43
N GLN A 154 -11.51 29.31 10.46
CA GLN A 154 -11.29 28.38 9.38
C GLN A 154 -9.85 27.86 9.46
N THR A 155 -9.66 26.55 9.24
CA THR A 155 -8.34 25.96 9.12
C THR A 155 -7.65 26.44 7.84
N THR A 156 -6.33 26.52 7.84
CA THR A 156 -5.56 26.72 6.62
C THR A 156 -5.73 25.49 5.71
N PRO A 157 -6.05 25.66 4.42
CA PRO A 157 -6.10 24.56 3.47
C PRO A 157 -4.77 23.82 3.35
N PHE A 158 -4.80 22.49 3.26
CA PHE A 158 -3.62 21.63 3.05
C PHE A 158 -3.72 20.91 1.70
N ASP A 159 -2.66 20.98 0.89
CA ASP A 159 -2.62 20.29 -0.41
C ASP A 159 -2.14 18.85 -0.25
N PHE A 160 -2.94 18.01 0.42
CA PHE A 160 -2.69 16.59 0.49
C PHE A 160 -2.86 15.91 -0.87
N PHE A 161 -2.04 14.88 -1.11
CA PHE A 161 -2.13 13.92 -2.21
C PHE A 161 -2.52 12.55 -1.62
N PRO A 162 -3.83 12.31 -1.35
CA PRO A 162 -4.28 11.13 -0.63
C PRO A 162 -4.32 9.90 -1.51
N GLY A 163 -3.90 8.77 -0.94
CA GLY A 163 -4.06 7.44 -1.50
C GLY A 163 -5.06 6.60 -0.73
N ALA A 164 -5.53 5.55 -1.36
CA ALA A 164 -6.38 4.53 -0.76
C ALA A 164 -5.94 3.12 -1.16
N VAL A 165 -6.51 2.12 -0.49
CA VAL A 165 -6.23 0.70 -0.76
C VAL A 165 -7.47 0.00 -1.28
N VAL A 166 -7.29 -0.93 -2.22
CA VAL A 166 -8.30 -1.89 -2.67
C VAL A 166 -7.73 -3.31 -2.61
N SER A 167 -8.56 -4.28 -2.23
CA SER A 167 -8.18 -5.70 -2.31
C SER A 167 -8.86 -6.37 -3.50
N PRO A 168 -8.12 -6.76 -4.54
CA PRO A 168 -8.70 -7.56 -5.64
C PRO A 168 -8.75 -9.06 -5.30
N TYR A 169 -8.30 -9.47 -4.12
CA TYR A 169 -8.04 -10.87 -3.78
C TYR A 169 -9.12 -11.52 -2.92
N LYS A 170 -10.36 -11.02 -2.95
CA LYS A 170 -11.45 -11.69 -2.22
C LYS A 170 -11.88 -12.96 -2.93
N CYS A 171 -12.17 -14.02 -2.14
CA CYS A 171 -12.54 -15.32 -2.69
C CYS A 171 -14.02 -15.39 -3.09
N SER A 172 -14.92 -14.67 -2.38
CA SER A 172 -16.33 -14.65 -2.72
C SER A 172 -16.70 -13.44 -3.61
N GLU A 173 -17.71 -13.61 -4.47
CA GLU A 173 -18.26 -12.52 -5.28
C GLU A 173 -18.73 -11.35 -4.41
N ALA A 174 -19.49 -11.63 -3.35
CA ALA A 174 -20.03 -10.60 -2.46
C ALA A 174 -18.94 -9.72 -1.83
N ASP A 175 -17.87 -10.35 -1.32
CA ASP A 175 -16.75 -9.63 -0.72
C ASP A 175 -15.97 -8.84 -1.79
N GLN A 176 -15.79 -9.41 -2.99
CA GLN A 176 -15.07 -8.73 -4.07
C GLN A 176 -15.85 -7.52 -4.56
N MET A 177 -17.16 -7.65 -4.81
CA MET A 177 -18.00 -6.54 -5.23
C MET A 177 -18.06 -5.42 -4.19
N MET A 178 -18.05 -5.75 -2.90
CA MET A 178 -17.95 -4.76 -1.83
C MET A 178 -16.62 -3.98 -1.86
N GLN A 179 -15.50 -4.64 -2.21
CA GLN A 179 -14.21 -3.94 -2.37
C GLN A 179 -14.25 -2.96 -3.55
N LEU A 180 -14.85 -3.36 -4.66
CA LEU A 180 -14.97 -2.53 -5.86
C LEU A 180 -15.92 -1.34 -5.62
N TYR A 181 -17.06 -1.55 -4.99
CA TYR A 181 -17.95 -0.46 -4.58
C TYR A 181 -17.23 0.55 -3.65
N LYS A 182 -16.47 0.05 -2.67
CA LYS A 182 -15.68 0.94 -1.81
C LYS A 182 -14.56 1.66 -2.57
N LEU A 183 -13.99 1.05 -3.61
CA LEU A 183 -13.01 1.71 -4.48
C LEU A 183 -13.64 2.93 -5.17
N GLU A 184 -14.82 2.77 -5.75
CA GLU A 184 -15.56 3.88 -6.39
C GLU A 184 -15.81 5.03 -5.40
N LEU A 185 -16.27 4.71 -4.17
CA LEU A 185 -16.48 5.71 -3.13
C LEU A 185 -15.17 6.42 -2.73
N LYS A 186 -14.05 5.70 -2.66
CA LYS A 186 -12.75 6.28 -2.34
C LYS A 186 -12.28 7.24 -3.42
N VAL A 187 -12.46 6.89 -4.68
CA VAL A 187 -12.15 7.77 -5.81
C VAL A 187 -13.07 9.00 -5.80
N LEU A 188 -14.37 8.82 -5.62
CA LEU A 188 -15.34 9.91 -5.52
C LEU A 188 -14.99 10.89 -4.39
N LEU A 189 -14.46 10.41 -3.28
CA LEU A 189 -14.06 11.22 -2.13
C LEU A 189 -12.60 11.70 -2.20
N GLY A 190 -11.98 11.63 -3.38
CA GLY A 190 -10.74 12.33 -3.68
C GLY A 190 -9.46 11.52 -3.52
N ALA A 191 -9.52 10.20 -3.49
CA ALA A 191 -8.31 9.39 -3.63
C ALA A 191 -7.62 9.69 -4.97
N GLN A 192 -6.35 10.07 -4.93
CA GLN A 192 -5.57 10.49 -6.09
C GLN A 192 -4.62 9.38 -6.59
N PHE A 193 -4.44 8.34 -5.82
CA PHE A 193 -3.78 7.09 -6.23
C PHE A 193 -4.34 5.92 -5.41
N ILE A 194 -4.19 4.72 -5.96
CA ILE A 194 -4.58 3.48 -5.31
C ILE A 194 -3.36 2.60 -5.13
N ILE A 195 -3.23 1.95 -3.97
CA ILE A 195 -2.32 0.83 -3.77
C ILE A 195 -3.19 -0.42 -3.62
N THR A 196 -2.85 -1.53 -4.27
CA THR A 196 -3.59 -2.77 -4.04
C THR A 196 -3.20 -3.38 -2.70
N GLN A 197 -4.08 -4.20 -2.12
CA GLN A 197 -3.66 -5.12 -1.06
C GLN A 197 -2.60 -6.07 -1.62
N LEU A 198 -1.73 -6.57 -0.77
CA LEU A 198 -0.79 -7.61 -1.16
C LEU A 198 -1.52 -8.90 -1.56
N GLY A 199 -1.00 -9.57 -2.57
CA GLY A 199 -1.56 -10.83 -3.06
C GLY A 199 -0.64 -11.46 -4.11
N TYR A 200 -1.03 -12.65 -4.59
CA TYR A 200 -0.15 -13.51 -5.37
C TYR A 200 -0.84 -14.06 -6.61
N ASN A 201 -1.80 -13.32 -7.16
CA ASN A 201 -2.55 -13.70 -8.33
C ASN A 201 -2.61 -12.53 -9.32
N LEU A 202 -1.76 -12.59 -10.36
CA LEU A 202 -1.65 -11.55 -11.38
C LEU A 202 -2.98 -11.36 -12.14
N ARG A 203 -3.75 -12.44 -12.34
CA ARG A 203 -5.06 -12.36 -13.00
C ARG A 203 -6.01 -11.42 -12.25
N LYS A 204 -6.04 -11.47 -10.92
CA LYS A 204 -6.84 -10.56 -10.10
C LYS A 204 -6.43 -9.08 -10.24
N LEU A 205 -5.14 -8.82 -10.40
CA LEU A 205 -4.65 -7.47 -10.68
C LEU A 205 -5.11 -7.01 -12.06
N TYR A 206 -4.99 -7.86 -13.07
CA TYR A 206 -5.48 -7.56 -14.42
C TYR A 206 -6.99 -7.27 -14.41
N GLU A 207 -7.79 -8.11 -13.75
CA GLU A 207 -9.24 -7.91 -13.62
C GLU A 207 -9.59 -6.59 -12.94
N LEU A 208 -8.83 -6.17 -11.93
CA LEU A 208 -9.00 -4.85 -11.29
C LEU A 208 -8.79 -3.72 -12.29
N LYS A 209 -7.74 -3.79 -13.12
CA LYS A 209 -7.50 -2.78 -14.18
C LYS A 209 -8.64 -2.73 -15.17
N GLN A 210 -9.11 -3.89 -15.67
CA GLN A 210 -10.24 -3.97 -16.60
C GLN A 210 -11.53 -3.40 -15.98
N TYR A 211 -11.77 -3.67 -14.69
CA TYR A 211 -12.90 -3.08 -13.97
C TYR A 211 -12.79 -1.56 -13.92
N MET A 212 -11.63 -1.03 -13.50
CA MET A 212 -11.44 0.41 -13.39
C MET A 212 -11.61 1.12 -14.73
N ASP A 213 -11.09 0.55 -15.81
CA ASP A 213 -11.24 1.12 -17.16
C ASP A 213 -12.72 1.13 -17.61
N ARG A 214 -13.44 0.04 -17.35
CA ARG A 214 -14.87 -0.08 -17.69
C ARG A 214 -15.75 0.90 -16.90
N GLU A 215 -15.46 1.12 -15.62
CA GLU A 215 -16.23 2.02 -14.75
C GLU A 215 -15.73 3.48 -14.80
N GLY A 216 -14.86 3.83 -15.76
CA GLY A 216 -14.36 5.19 -15.94
C GLY A 216 -13.36 5.66 -14.87
N LEU A 217 -12.81 4.73 -14.10
CA LEU A 217 -11.81 4.99 -13.04
C LEU A 217 -10.36 4.85 -13.54
N GLY A 218 -10.14 4.55 -14.83
CA GLY A 218 -8.83 4.32 -15.42
C GLY A 218 -7.87 5.52 -15.32
N HIS A 219 -8.40 6.71 -15.06
CA HIS A 219 -7.62 7.93 -14.83
C HIS A 219 -6.92 7.98 -13.45
N VAL A 220 -7.28 7.09 -12.52
CA VAL A 220 -6.68 7.03 -11.18
C VAL A 220 -5.53 6.03 -11.21
N PRO A 221 -4.27 6.48 -10.96
CA PRO A 221 -3.11 5.61 -11.01
C PRO A 221 -3.14 4.54 -9.92
N VAL A 222 -2.76 3.32 -10.29
CA VAL A 222 -2.72 2.15 -9.38
C VAL A 222 -1.28 1.66 -9.25
N LEU A 223 -0.81 1.51 -8.01
CA LEU A 223 0.43 0.80 -7.67
C LEU A 223 0.06 -0.61 -7.19
N ALA A 224 0.61 -1.63 -7.84
CA ALA A 224 0.42 -3.01 -7.41
C ALA A 224 1.30 -3.32 -6.19
N ASN A 225 0.72 -3.86 -5.13
CA ASN A 225 1.48 -4.27 -3.95
C ASN A 225 2.12 -5.64 -4.20
N ILE A 226 3.44 -5.68 -4.11
CA ILE A 226 4.28 -6.85 -4.36
C ILE A 226 5.02 -7.21 -3.07
N TYR A 227 4.57 -8.26 -2.39
CA TYR A 227 5.13 -8.65 -1.10
C TYR A 227 6.03 -9.87 -1.21
N VAL A 228 7.29 -9.73 -0.81
CA VAL A 228 8.29 -10.81 -0.81
C VAL A 228 8.10 -11.69 0.43
N ALA A 229 7.17 -12.64 0.36
CA ALA A 229 6.88 -13.53 1.47
C ALA A 229 7.93 -14.61 1.68
N THR A 230 8.07 -15.05 2.93
CA THR A 230 8.65 -16.36 3.30
C THR A 230 7.53 -17.37 3.49
N ALA A 231 7.86 -18.67 3.47
CA ALA A 231 6.88 -19.72 3.78
C ALA A 231 6.21 -19.51 5.15
N THR A 232 6.97 -19.04 6.15
CA THR A 232 6.45 -18.73 7.49
C THR A 232 5.41 -17.61 7.45
N ILE A 233 5.71 -16.50 6.79
CA ILE A 233 4.78 -15.37 6.66
C ILE A 233 3.53 -15.78 5.86
N ALA A 234 3.69 -16.54 4.77
CA ALA A 234 2.55 -17.04 4.00
C ALA A 234 1.65 -17.98 4.82
N LYS A 235 2.23 -18.82 5.70
CA LYS A 235 1.47 -19.64 6.65
C LYS A 235 0.69 -18.79 7.66
N MET A 236 1.30 -17.71 8.19
CA MET A 236 0.62 -16.76 9.09
C MET A 236 -0.53 -16.03 8.39
N MET A 237 -0.34 -15.58 7.14
CA MET A 237 -1.42 -15.00 6.33
C MET A 237 -2.58 -15.98 6.17
N ARG A 238 -2.29 -17.23 5.84
CA ARG A 238 -3.31 -18.27 5.68
C ARG A 238 -4.04 -18.61 6.98
N ALA A 239 -3.35 -18.56 8.12
CA ALA A 239 -3.93 -18.77 9.45
C ALA A 239 -4.80 -17.60 9.92
N GLY A 240 -4.76 -16.44 9.22
CA GLY A 240 -5.47 -15.23 9.62
C GLY A 240 -4.73 -14.37 10.65
N ASP A 241 -3.48 -14.71 10.98
CA ASP A 241 -2.64 -13.91 11.90
C ASP A 241 -2.24 -12.56 11.28
N ILE A 242 -2.25 -12.48 9.95
CA ILE A 242 -2.07 -11.24 9.18
C ILE A 242 -3.39 -10.97 8.45
N SER A 243 -4.14 -10.00 8.93
CA SER A 243 -5.49 -9.70 8.46
C SER A 243 -5.52 -9.23 7.00
N GLY A 244 -6.58 -9.62 6.29
CA GLY A 244 -6.87 -9.14 4.94
C GLY A 244 -5.98 -9.68 3.82
N CYS A 245 -5.01 -10.54 4.14
CA CYS A 245 -4.08 -11.13 3.19
C CYS A 245 -4.49 -12.57 2.85
N VAL A 246 -4.46 -12.92 1.55
CA VAL A 246 -4.75 -14.27 1.07
C VAL A 246 -3.44 -14.93 0.61
N ALA A 247 -3.11 -16.08 1.19
CA ALA A 247 -1.96 -16.89 0.80
C ALA A 247 -2.41 -18.31 0.42
N PRO A 248 -2.54 -18.62 -0.88
CA PRO A 248 -2.92 -19.93 -1.37
C PRO A 248 -1.96 -21.05 -0.92
N LYS A 249 -2.49 -22.26 -0.78
CA LYS A 249 -1.66 -23.44 -0.43
C LYS A 249 -0.53 -23.68 -1.43
N THR A 250 -0.80 -23.46 -2.70
CA THR A 250 0.18 -23.60 -3.79
C THR A 250 1.34 -22.60 -3.65
N LEU A 251 1.05 -21.37 -3.23
CA LEU A 251 2.09 -20.38 -2.89
C LEU A 251 2.97 -20.88 -1.73
N ILE A 252 2.35 -21.36 -0.65
CA ILE A 252 3.10 -21.85 0.53
C ILE A 252 4.03 -22.99 0.13
N GLN A 253 3.54 -23.92 -0.70
CA GLN A 253 4.35 -25.03 -1.24
C GLN A 253 5.51 -24.52 -2.09
N SER A 254 5.29 -23.53 -2.95
CA SER A 254 6.34 -22.95 -3.80
C SER A 254 7.40 -22.15 -3.00
N LEU A 255 7.04 -21.69 -1.80
CA LEU A 255 7.94 -20.96 -0.89
C LEU A 255 8.71 -21.90 0.05
N ASP A 256 8.28 -23.17 0.18
CA ASP A 256 8.95 -24.13 1.06
C ASP A 256 10.33 -24.47 0.51
N GLY A 257 11.38 -24.25 1.30
CA GLY A 257 12.77 -24.37 0.88
C GLY A 257 13.28 -23.28 -0.11
N ALA A 258 12.43 -22.36 -0.55
CA ALA A 258 12.83 -21.30 -1.49
C ALA A 258 13.87 -20.36 -0.88
N LYS A 259 15.00 -20.21 -1.57
CA LYS A 259 16.07 -19.28 -1.20
C LYS A 259 15.63 -17.83 -1.40
N LYS A 260 16.28 -16.89 -0.71
CA LYS A 260 15.99 -15.47 -0.84
C LYS A 260 16.06 -15.00 -2.31
N ALA A 261 17.07 -15.42 -3.06
CA ALA A 261 17.22 -15.06 -4.47
C ALA A 261 15.98 -15.43 -5.32
N GLN A 262 15.42 -16.62 -5.14
CA GLN A 262 14.22 -17.07 -5.86
C GLN A 262 12.98 -16.24 -5.51
N ARG A 263 12.86 -15.81 -4.26
CA ARG A 263 11.76 -14.94 -3.82
C ARG A 263 11.88 -13.51 -4.39
N LEU A 264 13.11 -12.98 -4.47
CA LEU A 264 13.38 -11.69 -5.13
C LEU A 264 13.13 -11.77 -6.63
N GLU A 265 13.51 -12.85 -7.28
CA GLU A 265 13.24 -13.10 -8.69
C GLU A 265 11.74 -13.15 -9.00
N ARG A 266 10.93 -13.84 -8.19
CA ARG A 266 9.46 -13.83 -8.35
C ARG A 266 8.88 -12.42 -8.17
N ALA A 267 9.38 -11.65 -7.20
CA ALA A 267 8.96 -10.26 -7.05
C ALA A 267 9.34 -9.42 -8.28
N ALA A 268 10.50 -9.65 -8.85
CA ALA A 268 10.94 -8.99 -10.07
C ALA A 268 10.06 -9.33 -11.29
N LEU A 269 9.68 -10.62 -11.45
CA LEU A 269 8.70 -11.05 -12.44
C LEU A 269 7.37 -10.30 -12.29
N MET A 270 6.87 -10.17 -11.06
CA MET A 270 5.63 -9.44 -10.79
C MET A 270 5.78 -7.95 -11.10
N VAL A 271 6.93 -7.31 -10.76
CA VAL A 271 7.21 -5.89 -11.12
C VAL A 271 7.20 -5.71 -12.64
N ALA A 272 7.86 -6.60 -13.38
CA ALA A 272 7.88 -6.57 -14.84
C ALA A 272 6.46 -6.72 -15.43
N ALA A 273 5.69 -7.70 -14.91
CA ALA A 273 4.33 -7.96 -15.36
C ALA A 273 3.39 -6.76 -15.11
N VAL A 274 3.37 -6.19 -13.91
CA VAL A 274 2.47 -5.05 -13.63
C VAL A 274 2.87 -3.79 -14.39
N ARG A 275 4.17 -3.58 -14.68
CA ARG A 275 4.61 -2.49 -15.55
C ARG A 275 4.06 -2.65 -16.96
N ASP A 276 4.17 -3.83 -17.54
CA ASP A 276 3.71 -4.14 -18.89
C ASP A 276 2.17 -4.10 -18.99
N LEU A 277 1.46 -4.47 -17.94
CA LEU A 277 0.00 -4.38 -17.84
C LEU A 277 -0.52 -2.95 -17.57
N GLY A 278 0.34 -1.93 -17.59
CA GLY A 278 -0.05 -0.54 -17.47
C GLY A 278 -0.45 -0.10 -16.05
N PHE A 279 0.10 -0.71 -15.01
CA PHE A 279 0.05 -0.14 -13.67
C PHE A 279 0.97 1.08 -13.59
N ALA A 280 0.59 2.06 -12.78
CA ALA A 280 1.40 3.26 -12.57
C ALA A 280 2.64 3.02 -11.71
N GLY A 281 2.71 1.89 -11.02
CA GLY A 281 3.87 1.55 -10.20
C GLY A 281 3.76 0.21 -9.47
N ALA A 282 4.83 -0.10 -8.74
CA ALA A 282 4.92 -1.21 -7.82
C ALA A 282 5.16 -0.71 -6.39
N HIS A 283 4.36 -1.18 -5.45
CA HIS A 283 4.54 -0.97 -4.02
C HIS A 283 5.17 -2.22 -3.43
N ILE A 284 6.46 -2.17 -3.11
CA ILE A 284 7.23 -3.35 -2.75
C ILE A 284 7.40 -3.43 -1.24
N GLY A 285 7.07 -4.58 -0.66
CA GLY A 285 7.24 -4.87 0.76
C GLY A 285 7.76 -6.28 1.02
N GLY A 286 8.16 -6.52 2.26
CA GLY A 286 8.60 -7.84 2.71
C GLY A 286 9.37 -7.78 4.01
N PHE A 287 9.12 -8.74 4.90
CA PHE A 287 9.78 -8.78 6.20
C PHE A 287 11.29 -9.06 6.05
N GLY A 288 12.11 -8.21 6.66
CA GLY A 288 13.56 -8.36 6.68
C GLY A 288 14.27 -8.04 5.36
N LEU A 289 13.62 -7.37 4.42
CA LEU A 289 14.27 -6.85 3.22
C LEU A 289 15.14 -5.63 3.58
N LYS A 290 16.30 -5.58 2.94
CA LYS A 290 17.22 -4.42 2.99
C LYS A 290 17.14 -3.65 1.69
N HIS A 291 17.59 -2.41 1.66
CA HIS A 291 17.61 -1.58 0.45
C HIS A 291 18.21 -2.29 -0.77
N GLY A 292 19.34 -2.99 -0.62
CA GLY A 292 19.97 -3.77 -1.70
C GLY A 292 19.07 -4.88 -2.29
N ASP A 293 18.11 -5.41 -1.52
CA ASP A 293 17.15 -6.38 -2.04
C ASP A 293 16.14 -5.74 -2.99
N PHE A 294 15.70 -4.52 -2.68
CA PHE A 294 14.83 -3.74 -3.57
C PHE A 294 15.56 -3.39 -4.87
N MET A 295 16.82 -2.94 -4.77
CA MET A 295 17.63 -2.67 -5.96
C MET A 295 17.79 -3.91 -6.82
N LYS A 296 18.02 -5.09 -6.21
CA LYS A 296 18.09 -6.36 -6.95
C LYS A 296 16.77 -6.74 -7.62
N ILE A 297 15.62 -6.48 -6.99
CA ILE A 297 14.31 -6.68 -7.62
C ILE A 297 14.16 -5.78 -8.85
N LEU A 298 14.54 -4.50 -8.75
CA LEU A 298 14.42 -3.55 -9.88
C LEU A 298 15.35 -3.94 -11.04
N GLU A 299 16.59 -4.33 -10.75
CA GLU A 299 17.55 -4.83 -11.74
C GLU A 299 17.00 -6.05 -12.48
N LEU A 300 16.59 -7.09 -11.73
CA LEU A 300 16.02 -8.30 -12.31
C LEU A 300 14.73 -8.03 -13.10
N ALA A 301 13.88 -7.12 -12.65
CA ALA A 301 12.66 -6.74 -13.37
C ALA A 301 12.96 -6.07 -14.71
N ALA A 302 14.03 -5.27 -14.77
CA ALA A 302 14.49 -4.66 -16.02
C ALA A 302 15.06 -5.71 -16.98
N GLU A 303 15.79 -6.71 -16.46
CA GLU A 303 16.31 -7.83 -17.27
C GLU A 303 15.20 -8.71 -17.83
N VAL A 304 14.15 -8.97 -17.04
CA VAL A 304 13.00 -9.81 -17.43
C VAL A 304 12.21 -9.16 -18.58
N GLY A 305 11.93 -7.84 -18.47
CA GLY A 305 11.11 -7.14 -19.47
C GLY A 305 9.78 -7.86 -19.72
N GLU A 306 9.47 -8.16 -21.00
CA GLU A 306 8.26 -8.89 -21.41
C GLU A 306 8.35 -10.42 -21.20
N GLY A 307 9.52 -10.97 -20.87
CA GLY A 307 9.74 -12.40 -20.66
C GLY A 307 8.98 -13.00 -19.47
N TRP A 308 8.30 -12.17 -18.67
CA TRP A 308 7.41 -12.65 -17.61
C TRP A 308 6.24 -13.51 -18.14
N ARG A 309 5.82 -13.32 -19.42
CA ARG A 309 4.72 -14.07 -20.03
C ARG A 309 5.04 -15.57 -20.14
N ASP A 310 6.29 -15.92 -20.42
CA ASP A 310 6.75 -17.31 -20.48
C ASP A 310 6.76 -17.99 -19.09
N ARG A 311 6.61 -17.20 -18.02
CA ARG A 311 6.62 -17.63 -16.62
C ARG A 311 5.33 -17.25 -15.88
N LEU A 312 4.22 -17.10 -16.58
CA LEU A 312 2.93 -16.66 -16.02
C LEU A 312 2.47 -17.55 -14.86
N ASP A 313 2.71 -18.85 -14.93
CA ASP A 313 2.35 -19.81 -13.88
C ASP A 313 3.02 -19.54 -12.53
N GLU A 314 4.14 -18.80 -12.53
CA GLU A 314 4.83 -18.40 -11.30
C GLU A 314 4.19 -17.16 -10.63
N LEU A 315 3.23 -16.52 -11.31
CA LEU A 315 2.57 -15.28 -10.88
C LEU A 315 1.08 -15.47 -10.53
N ILE A 316 0.53 -16.68 -10.74
CA ILE A 316 -0.88 -16.97 -10.49
C ILE A 316 -0.99 -18.10 -9.46
N PHE A 317 -1.32 -17.72 -8.24
CA PHE A 317 -1.62 -18.65 -7.14
C PHE A 317 -3.09 -18.49 -6.76
N THR A 318 -3.84 -19.58 -6.84
CA THR A 318 -5.30 -19.59 -6.69
C THR A 318 -5.76 -20.37 -5.45
N GLU A 319 -6.92 -20.00 -4.93
CA GLU A 319 -7.69 -20.83 -3.98
C GLU A 319 -8.78 -21.60 -4.76
N PRO A 320 -9.20 -22.77 -4.28
CA PRO A 320 -10.39 -23.44 -4.82
C PRO A 320 -11.62 -22.52 -4.74
N ASP A 321 -12.46 -22.56 -5.77
CA ASP A 321 -13.72 -21.79 -5.84
C ASP A 321 -13.55 -20.26 -5.72
N GLU A 322 -12.37 -19.74 -6.04
CA GLU A 322 -12.08 -18.31 -6.04
C GLU A 322 -12.91 -17.59 -7.13
N PHE A 323 -13.59 -16.52 -6.74
CA PHE A 323 -14.37 -15.69 -7.68
C PHE A 323 -13.47 -14.90 -8.62
N TYR A 324 -13.81 -14.85 -9.89
CA TYR A 324 -13.19 -14.04 -10.93
C TYR A 324 -14.22 -13.14 -11.62
N LEU A 325 -13.84 -11.90 -11.93
CA LEU A 325 -14.70 -10.94 -12.65
C LEU A 325 -14.86 -11.29 -14.13
N LEU A 326 -13.83 -11.88 -14.73
CA LEU A 326 -13.79 -12.25 -16.14
C LEU A 326 -13.88 -13.76 -16.30
N SER A 327 -14.60 -14.23 -17.33
CA SER A 327 -14.65 -15.65 -17.67
C SER A 327 -13.27 -16.18 -18.08
N GLU A 328 -13.07 -17.49 -17.96
CA GLU A 328 -11.84 -18.14 -18.46
C GLU A 328 -11.64 -17.89 -19.95
N GLY A 329 -10.40 -17.60 -20.36
CA GLY A 329 -10.03 -17.30 -21.74
C GLY A 329 -10.28 -15.85 -22.19
N SER A 330 -10.87 -14.99 -21.36
CA SER A 330 -11.02 -13.56 -21.62
C SER A 330 -9.98 -12.70 -20.87
N ASP A 331 -8.99 -13.37 -20.26
CA ASP A 331 -8.05 -12.75 -19.35
C ASP A 331 -6.94 -11.94 -20.02
N GLY A 332 -6.80 -11.99 -21.36
CA GLY A 332 -5.81 -11.16 -22.07
C GLY A 332 -4.36 -11.26 -21.57
N LEU A 333 -4.07 -12.25 -20.74
CA LEU A 333 -2.74 -12.52 -20.17
C LEU A 333 -1.94 -13.52 -20.99
N SER A 334 -2.63 -14.29 -21.85
CA SER A 334 -2.06 -15.32 -22.75
C SER A 334 -1.71 -14.75 -24.11
#